data_e7ecfec78dbb04faade510ca175e734b
#
_entry.id   e7ecfec78dbb04faade510ca175e734b
#
_cell.length_a   1.000
_cell.length_b   1.000
_cell.length_c   1.000
_cell.angle_alpha   90.00
_cell.angle_beta   90.00
_cell.angle_gamma   90.00
#
_symmetry.space_group_name_H-M   'P 1'
#
loop_
_entity.id
_entity.type
_entity.pdbx_description
1 polymer ?
#
loop_
_entity_poly.entity_id
_entity_poly.type
_entity_poly.pdbx_seq_one_letter_code
_entity_poly.pdbx_strand_id
1 'polypeptide(L)'
;MNIREIALQTISIEALTIQRLSSAIDDTYEAAVNAIYNSTGRVVVTGIGKSAIIGQKIVATMNSTGTPSIFMHAADAVHGDLGMIREDDIVLCISKSGESPEIKVLLPFVKSYSNKVIAIVSNSTSYLATHADHSIVIPIEEEADPNNLAPTASTTAQMVIGDALAVSLLSMRGFTQQHFAKFHPGGSLGKQLYTKVSDLMSVNDLPQVALNDSIRTIIVSISSGMKGVTAVISDHGLAGIITDGDLRRMLEKEEDVSKYYAKDIMNASPKTIEANMLAVDALQIMRESSISQLLVLVDGEYTGILHLHDLIKEGII
;
A
#
# COMPACT_ATOMS: atom_id res chain seq x y z
N MET A 1 41.00 -15.77 -3.74
CA MET A 1 40.07 -14.69 -4.12
C MET A 1 39.46 -14.10 -2.86
N ASN A 2 39.47 -12.78 -2.71
CA ASN A 2 38.93 -12.11 -1.51
C ASN A 2 37.39 -12.04 -1.64
N ILE A 3 36.68 -12.32 -0.54
CA ILE A 3 35.20 -12.29 -0.52
C ILE A 3 34.66 -10.93 -0.98
N ARG A 4 35.31 -9.83 -0.61
CA ARG A 4 34.92 -8.48 -1.05
C ARG A 4 35.07 -8.29 -2.56
N GLU A 5 36.13 -8.81 -3.16
CA GLU A 5 36.36 -8.72 -4.61
C GLU A 5 35.28 -9.48 -5.37
N ILE A 6 34.92 -10.70 -4.90
CA ILE A 6 33.83 -11.49 -5.50
C ILE A 6 32.51 -10.72 -5.43
N ALA A 7 32.16 -10.19 -4.27
CA ALA A 7 30.91 -9.44 -4.09
C ALA A 7 30.86 -8.18 -4.98
N LEU A 8 31.96 -7.43 -5.05
CA LEU A 8 32.05 -6.23 -5.91
C LEU A 8 31.95 -6.59 -7.40
N GLN A 9 32.58 -7.69 -7.82
CA GLN A 9 32.49 -8.17 -9.18
C GLN A 9 31.05 -8.58 -9.54
N THR A 10 30.36 -9.32 -8.66
CA THR A 10 28.94 -9.68 -8.84
C THR A 10 28.07 -8.44 -9.04
N ILE A 11 28.20 -7.46 -8.15
CA ILE A 11 27.43 -6.19 -8.24
C ILE A 11 27.75 -5.46 -9.56
N SER A 12 29.04 -5.44 -9.96
CA SER A 12 29.46 -4.77 -11.19
C SER A 12 28.85 -5.42 -12.45
N ILE A 13 28.85 -6.76 -12.54
CA ILE A 13 28.27 -7.50 -13.66
C ILE A 13 26.77 -7.24 -13.75
N GLU A 14 26.05 -7.31 -12.62
CA GLU A 14 24.61 -7.05 -12.60
C GLU A 14 24.29 -5.59 -12.96
N ALA A 15 25.04 -4.62 -12.43
CA ALA A 15 24.87 -3.22 -12.75
C ALA A 15 25.07 -2.91 -14.24
N LEU A 16 26.12 -3.49 -14.86
CA LEU A 16 26.37 -3.37 -16.28
C LEU A 16 25.24 -4.00 -17.11
N THR A 17 24.73 -5.16 -16.69
CA THR A 17 23.60 -5.81 -17.33
C THR A 17 22.36 -4.92 -17.31
N ILE A 18 22.05 -4.29 -16.15
CA ILE A 18 20.93 -3.34 -16.04
C ILE A 18 21.13 -2.14 -16.97
N GLN A 19 22.31 -1.55 -17.02
CA GLN A 19 22.58 -0.41 -17.91
C GLN A 19 22.34 -0.75 -19.39
N ARG A 20 22.65 -1.96 -19.82
CA ARG A 20 22.44 -2.44 -21.20
C ARG A 20 20.98 -2.66 -21.54
N LEU A 21 20.08 -2.81 -20.54
CA LEU A 21 18.65 -2.97 -20.78
C LEU A 21 18.01 -1.79 -21.53
N SER A 22 18.66 -0.63 -21.55
CA SER A 22 18.20 0.49 -22.37
C SER A 22 18.03 0.15 -23.85
N SER A 23 18.83 -0.80 -24.38
CA SER A 23 18.70 -1.29 -25.76
C SER A 23 17.49 -2.21 -25.98
N ALA A 24 16.87 -2.73 -24.94
CA ALA A 24 15.65 -3.52 -25.02
C ALA A 24 14.37 -2.67 -24.98
N ILE A 25 14.50 -1.35 -24.76
CA ILE A 25 13.39 -0.38 -24.78
C ILE A 25 13.29 0.19 -26.20
N ASP A 26 12.70 -0.58 -27.05
CA ASP A 26 12.52 -0.31 -28.49
C ASP A 26 11.02 -0.32 -28.87
N ASP A 27 10.73 -0.24 -30.16
CA ASP A 27 9.37 -0.28 -30.70
C ASP A 27 8.62 -1.56 -30.29
N THR A 28 9.32 -2.68 -30.12
CA THR A 28 8.73 -3.96 -29.69
C THR A 28 8.31 -3.91 -28.23
N TYR A 29 9.15 -3.29 -27.38
CA TYR A 29 8.78 -3.02 -25.99
C TYR A 29 7.53 -2.13 -25.92
N GLU A 30 7.49 -1.04 -26.69
CA GLU A 30 6.34 -0.13 -26.75
C GLU A 30 5.08 -0.87 -27.22
N ALA A 31 5.19 -1.70 -28.24
CA ALA A 31 4.10 -2.52 -28.75
C ALA A 31 3.58 -3.52 -27.67
N ALA A 32 4.48 -4.13 -26.90
CA ALA A 32 4.12 -5.01 -25.78
C ALA A 32 3.36 -4.27 -24.67
N VAL A 33 3.84 -3.08 -24.26
CA VAL A 33 3.14 -2.23 -23.30
C VAL A 33 1.75 -1.84 -23.79
N ASN A 34 1.64 -1.40 -25.04
CA ASN A 34 0.37 -1.03 -25.66
C ASN A 34 -0.59 -2.23 -25.78
N ALA A 35 -0.10 -3.42 -26.05
CA ALA A 35 -0.92 -4.62 -26.07
C ALA A 35 -1.54 -4.89 -24.69
N ILE A 36 -0.77 -4.78 -23.61
CA ILE A 36 -1.28 -4.95 -22.24
C ILE A 36 -2.24 -3.81 -21.86
N TYR A 37 -1.89 -2.57 -22.21
CA TYR A 37 -2.70 -1.41 -21.87
C TYR A 37 -4.11 -1.46 -22.48
N ASN A 38 -4.22 -1.93 -23.73
CA ASN A 38 -5.48 -2.02 -24.48
C ASN A 38 -6.23 -3.33 -24.24
N SER A 39 -5.67 -4.29 -23.50
CA SER A 39 -6.37 -5.53 -23.14
C SER A 39 -7.42 -5.28 -22.06
N THR A 40 -8.56 -5.97 -22.19
CA THR A 40 -9.60 -6.04 -21.16
C THR A 40 -9.38 -7.19 -20.18
N GLY A 41 -8.45 -8.11 -20.49
CA GLY A 41 -8.08 -9.25 -19.67
C GLY A 41 -6.96 -8.92 -18.67
N ARG A 42 -6.42 -9.98 -18.09
CA ARG A 42 -5.31 -9.95 -17.13
C ARG A 42 -4.00 -10.24 -17.83
N VAL A 43 -2.88 -9.97 -17.15
CA VAL A 43 -1.57 -10.48 -17.55
C VAL A 43 -1.33 -11.82 -16.83
N VAL A 44 -1.25 -12.91 -17.60
CA VAL A 44 -0.86 -14.24 -17.09
C VAL A 44 0.66 -14.36 -17.25
N VAL A 45 1.40 -14.22 -16.16
CA VAL A 45 2.85 -14.33 -16.18
C VAL A 45 3.26 -15.77 -15.98
N THR A 46 4.12 -16.30 -16.85
CA THR A 46 4.57 -17.69 -16.77
C THR A 46 6.07 -17.81 -16.98
N GLY A 47 6.64 -18.84 -16.42
CA GLY A 47 8.06 -19.18 -16.50
C GLY A 47 8.36 -20.47 -15.74
N ILE A 48 9.65 -20.87 -15.73
CA ILE A 48 10.11 -22.06 -15.02
C ILE A 48 11.35 -21.74 -14.16
N GLY A 49 11.56 -22.47 -13.08
CA GLY A 49 12.70 -22.33 -12.20
C GLY A 49 12.84 -20.92 -11.62
N LYS A 50 14.01 -20.30 -11.72
CA LYS A 50 14.23 -18.94 -11.19
C LYS A 50 13.44 -17.87 -11.94
N SER A 51 13.20 -18.02 -13.24
CA SER A 51 12.33 -17.13 -14.01
C SER A 51 10.87 -17.17 -13.51
N ALA A 52 10.40 -18.30 -12.97
CA ALA A 52 9.08 -18.41 -12.34
C ALA A 52 8.99 -17.55 -11.08
N ILE A 53 10.03 -17.56 -10.24
CA ILE A 53 10.10 -16.72 -9.01
C ILE A 53 10.07 -15.23 -9.39
N ILE A 54 10.81 -14.84 -10.41
CA ILE A 54 10.77 -13.47 -10.94
C ILE A 54 9.38 -13.14 -11.50
N GLY A 55 8.75 -14.08 -12.20
CA GLY A 55 7.37 -13.93 -12.68
C GLY A 55 6.36 -13.64 -11.55
N GLN A 56 6.48 -14.35 -10.43
CA GLN A 56 5.66 -14.07 -9.24
C GLN A 56 5.88 -12.65 -8.68
N LYS A 57 7.16 -12.18 -8.65
CA LYS A 57 7.47 -10.80 -8.24
C LYS A 57 6.85 -9.79 -9.20
N ILE A 58 6.91 -10.03 -10.50
CA ILE A 58 6.31 -9.15 -11.53
C ILE A 58 4.78 -9.07 -11.33
N VAL A 59 4.12 -10.21 -11.11
CA VAL A 59 2.68 -10.25 -10.79
C VAL A 59 2.34 -9.41 -9.56
N ALA A 60 3.12 -9.56 -8.48
CA ALA A 60 2.91 -8.78 -7.27
C ALA A 60 3.04 -7.27 -7.53
N THR A 61 4.05 -6.86 -8.30
CA THR A 61 4.25 -5.46 -8.69
C THR A 61 3.10 -4.95 -9.56
N MET A 62 2.70 -5.68 -10.59
CA MET A 62 1.60 -5.30 -11.49
C MET A 62 0.28 -5.14 -10.73
N ASN A 63 -0.06 -6.09 -9.85
CA ASN A 63 -1.27 -6.01 -9.03
C ASN A 63 -1.26 -4.78 -8.10
N SER A 64 -0.12 -4.48 -7.48
CA SER A 64 0.00 -3.31 -6.60
C SER A 64 0.01 -1.97 -7.35
N THR A 65 0.27 -1.99 -8.65
CA THR A 65 0.30 -0.82 -9.53
C THR A 65 -0.89 -0.71 -10.49
N GLY A 66 -1.93 -1.52 -10.29
CA GLY A 66 -3.21 -1.39 -10.99
C GLY A 66 -3.33 -2.15 -12.31
N THR A 67 -2.43 -3.08 -12.59
CA THR A 67 -2.54 -4.02 -13.72
C THR A 67 -2.88 -5.40 -13.19
N PRO A 68 -4.14 -5.89 -13.37
CA PRO A 68 -4.55 -7.20 -12.87
C PRO A 68 -3.70 -8.32 -13.49
N SER A 69 -3.07 -9.12 -12.65
CA SER A 69 -2.14 -10.15 -13.11
C SER A 69 -2.23 -11.41 -12.25
N ILE A 70 -1.95 -12.56 -12.86
CA ILE A 70 -1.84 -13.84 -12.16
C ILE A 70 -0.57 -14.56 -12.59
N PHE A 71 -0.08 -15.44 -11.74
CA PHE A 71 1.05 -16.30 -12.06
C PHE A 71 0.57 -17.72 -12.39
N MET A 72 1.12 -18.32 -13.44
CA MET A 72 0.91 -19.69 -13.88
C MET A 72 2.26 -20.36 -14.08
N HIS A 73 2.57 -21.40 -13.33
CA HIS A 73 3.84 -22.11 -13.51
C HIS A 73 3.84 -22.92 -14.82
N ALA A 74 4.88 -22.74 -15.66
CA ALA A 74 4.88 -23.36 -17.00
C ALA A 74 4.81 -24.89 -16.98
N ALA A 75 5.36 -25.55 -15.94
CA ALA A 75 5.27 -27.01 -15.81
C ALA A 75 3.88 -27.47 -15.38
N ASP A 76 3.15 -26.68 -14.59
CA ASP A 76 1.81 -27.04 -14.09
C ASP A 76 0.75 -26.73 -15.15
N ALA A 77 1.03 -25.81 -16.07
CA ALA A 77 0.13 -25.41 -17.13
C ALA A 77 -0.38 -26.61 -17.96
N VAL A 78 0.51 -27.52 -18.35
CA VAL A 78 0.16 -28.70 -19.14
C VAL A 78 -0.58 -29.79 -18.33
N HIS A 79 -0.71 -29.62 -17.03
CA HIS A 79 -1.40 -30.54 -16.12
C HIS A 79 -2.72 -29.97 -15.56
N GLY A 80 -3.24 -28.90 -16.19
CA GLY A 80 -4.56 -28.37 -15.87
C GLY A 80 -4.63 -26.85 -15.67
N ASP A 81 -3.54 -26.18 -15.30
CA ASP A 81 -3.51 -24.75 -15.03
C ASP A 81 -3.76 -23.88 -16.27
N LEU A 82 -3.68 -24.45 -17.49
CA LEU A 82 -4.18 -23.79 -18.72
C LEU A 82 -5.62 -23.30 -18.59
N GLY A 83 -6.45 -23.97 -17.78
CA GLY A 83 -7.81 -23.53 -17.48
C GLY A 83 -7.92 -22.18 -16.76
N MET A 84 -6.81 -21.64 -16.26
CA MET A 84 -6.76 -20.31 -15.65
C MET A 84 -6.81 -19.17 -16.68
N ILE A 85 -6.41 -19.45 -17.95
CA ILE A 85 -6.33 -18.45 -19.01
C ILE A 85 -7.73 -18.16 -19.55
N ARG A 86 -8.05 -16.87 -19.72
CA ARG A 86 -9.28 -16.39 -20.35
C ARG A 86 -8.98 -15.86 -21.74
N GLU A 87 -9.99 -15.75 -22.60
CA GLU A 87 -9.83 -15.30 -23.99
C GLU A 87 -9.15 -13.94 -24.13
N ASP A 88 -9.45 -12.99 -23.21
CA ASP A 88 -8.90 -11.64 -23.24
C ASP A 88 -7.55 -11.49 -22.53
N ASP A 89 -7.05 -12.55 -21.88
CA ASP A 89 -5.77 -12.48 -21.14
C ASP A 89 -4.58 -12.37 -22.10
N ILE A 90 -3.54 -11.68 -21.66
CA ILE A 90 -2.24 -11.64 -22.31
C ILE A 90 -1.26 -12.52 -21.55
N VAL A 91 -0.55 -13.38 -22.24
CA VAL A 91 0.45 -14.28 -21.62
C VAL A 91 1.83 -13.69 -21.75
N LEU A 92 2.46 -13.36 -20.60
CA LEU A 92 3.84 -12.91 -20.50
C LEU A 92 4.75 -14.09 -20.13
N CYS A 93 5.47 -14.63 -21.12
CA CYS A 93 6.40 -15.74 -20.95
C CYS A 93 7.81 -15.25 -20.66
N ILE A 94 8.40 -15.72 -19.56
CA ILE A 94 9.76 -15.37 -19.13
C ILE A 94 10.67 -16.58 -19.23
N SER A 95 11.69 -16.53 -20.12
CA SER A 95 12.68 -17.58 -20.28
C SER A 95 13.97 -17.01 -20.83
N LYS A 96 15.09 -17.12 -20.08
CA LYS A 96 16.41 -16.64 -20.56
C LYS A 96 16.76 -17.23 -21.94
N SER A 97 16.74 -18.55 -22.06
CA SER A 97 17.08 -19.22 -23.33
C SER A 97 15.99 -19.14 -24.39
N GLY A 98 14.69 -19.04 -23.95
CA GLY A 98 13.54 -19.17 -24.84
C GLY A 98 13.35 -20.59 -25.42
N GLU A 99 14.07 -21.58 -24.89
CA GLU A 99 14.14 -22.95 -25.41
C GLU A 99 13.65 -24.01 -24.41
N SER A 100 13.10 -23.58 -23.23
CA SER A 100 12.63 -24.51 -22.20
C SER A 100 11.58 -25.48 -22.76
N PRO A 101 11.68 -26.78 -22.50
CA PRO A 101 10.73 -27.77 -23.02
C PRO A 101 9.29 -27.48 -22.65
N GLU A 102 9.07 -27.01 -21.42
CA GLU A 102 7.75 -26.67 -20.88
C GLU A 102 7.13 -25.49 -21.65
N ILE A 103 7.92 -24.49 -21.99
CA ILE A 103 7.46 -23.35 -22.80
C ILE A 103 7.11 -23.80 -24.23
N LYS A 104 7.92 -24.70 -24.82
CA LYS A 104 7.65 -25.25 -26.17
C LYS A 104 6.34 -26.02 -26.23
N VAL A 105 5.98 -26.73 -25.13
CA VAL A 105 4.72 -27.46 -25.05
C VAL A 105 3.56 -26.47 -24.77
N LEU A 106 3.74 -25.50 -23.88
CA LEU A 106 2.72 -24.54 -23.48
C LEU A 106 2.28 -23.63 -24.64
N LEU A 107 3.23 -23.08 -25.39
CA LEU A 107 3.00 -21.99 -26.35
C LEU A 107 1.96 -22.31 -27.44
N PRO A 108 1.96 -23.49 -28.08
CA PRO A 108 0.93 -23.87 -29.04
C PRO A 108 -0.50 -23.86 -28.45
N PHE A 109 -0.67 -24.28 -27.20
CA PHE A 109 -1.96 -24.24 -26.55
C PHE A 109 -2.44 -22.81 -26.30
N VAL A 110 -1.59 -21.94 -25.77
CA VAL A 110 -1.90 -20.52 -25.58
C VAL A 110 -2.33 -19.88 -26.89
N LYS A 111 -1.58 -20.14 -27.96
CA LYS A 111 -1.91 -19.63 -29.31
C LYS A 111 -3.23 -20.19 -29.88
N SER A 112 -3.60 -21.43 -29.54
CA SER A 112 -4.87 -22.01 -29.99
C SER A 112 -6.10 -21.33 -29.40
N TYR A 113 -5.96 -20.67 -28.24
CA TYR A 113 -7.00 -19.82 -27.64
C TYR A 113 -6.98 -18.36 -28.13
N SER A 114 -6.14 -18.05 -29.13
CA SER A 114 -5.96 -16.70 -29.68
C SER A 114 -5.40 -15.66 -28.68
N ASN A 115 -4.88 -16.09 -27.55
CA ASN A 115 -4.23 -15.18 -26.61
C ASN A 115 -2.93 -14.63 -27.19
N LYS A 116 -2.70 -13.33 -26.98
CA LYS A 116 -1.44 -12.69 -27.33
C LYS A 116 -0.33 -13.12 -26.38
N VAL A 117 0.85 -13.38 -26.91
CA VAL A 117 2.04 -13.78 -26.15
C VAL A 117 3.08 -12.70 -26.24
N ILE A 118 3.56 -12.27 -25.09
CA ILE A 118 4.74 -11.39 -24.93
C ILE A 118 5.86 -12.24 -24.34
N ALA A 119 7.03 -12.21 -24.96
CA ALA A 119 8.22 -12.94 -24.49
C ALA A 119 9.22 -11.98 -23.85
N ILE A 120 9.84 -12.40 -22.75
CA ILE A 120 11.08 -11.82 -22.21
C ILE A 120 12.16 -12.90 -22.36
N VAL A 121 13.11 -12.69 -23.26
CA VAL A 121 14.15 -13.65 -23.64
C VAL A 121 15.52 -12.98 -23.81
N SER A 122 16.62 -13.73 -23.79
CA SER A 122 17.95 -13.20 -24.18
C SER A 122 18.42 -13.60 -25.57
N ASN A 123 17.68 -14.48 -26.24
CA ASN A 123 17.99 -14.93 -27.63
C ASN A 123 16.81 -14.62 -28.55
N SER A 124 17.01 -13.71 -29.49
CA SER A 124 16.01 -13.29 -30.48
C SER A 124 15.63 -14.38 -31.49
N THR A 125 16.45 -15.39 -31.63
CA THR A 125 16.21 -16.52 -32.55
C THR A 125 15.64 -17.75 -31.88
N SER A 126 15.38 -17.67 -30.55
CA SER A 126 14.81 -18.77 -29.76
C SER A 126 13.38 -19.13 -30.20
N TYR A 127 12.97 -20.35 -29.87
CA TYR A 127 11.61 -20.81 -30.15
C TYR A 127 10.55 -19.84 -29.57
N LEU A 128 10.68 -19.43 -28.29
CA LEU A 128 9.75 -18.50 -27.69
C LEU A 128 9.76 -17.15 -28.39
N ALA A 129 10.93 -16.59 -28.71
CA ALA A 129 11.04 -15.30 -29.40
C ALA A 129 10.37 -15.27 -30.76
N THR A 130 10.54 -16.33 -31.54
CA THR A 130 10.01 -16.41 -32.90
C THR A 130 8.54 -16.75 -33.01
N HIS A 131 7.93 -17.24 -31.92
CA HIS A 131 6.51 -17.61 -31.87
C HIS A 131 5.66 -16.65 -31.01
N ALA A 132 6.29 -15.74 -30.28
CA ALA A 132 5.56 -14.70 -29.54
C ALA A 132 5.07 -13.58 -30.48
N ASP A 133 4.03 -12.85 -30.07
CA ASP A 133 3.54 -11.68 -30.81
C ASP A 133 4.46 -10.47 -30.61
N HIS A 134 5.06 -10.35 -29.42
CA HIS A 134 6.06 -9.33 -29.09
C HIS A 134 7.18 -9.97 -28.27
N SER A 135 8.43 -9.71 -28.66
CA SER A 135 9.63 -10.30 -28.02
C SER A 135 10.55 -9.22 -27.50
N ILE A 136 10.55 -9.02 -26.18
CA ILE A 136 11.49 -8.13 -25.50
C ILE A 136 12.81 -8.90 -25.31
N VAL A 137 13.82 -8.53 -26.08
CA VAL A 137 15.13 -9.20 -26.07
C VAL A 137 16.06 -8.47 -25.10
N ILE A 138 16.35 -9.10 -23.97
CA ILE A 138 17.24 -8.55 -22.94
C ILE A 138 18.69 -8.98 -23.20
N PRO A 139 19.66 -8.04 -23.27
CA PRO A 139 21.06 -8.37 -23.56
C PRO A 139 21.74 -8.94 -22.31
N ILE A 140 21.96 -10.25 -22.29
CA ILE A 140 22.69 -10.95 -21.23
C ILE A 140 23.98 -11.49 -21.80
N GLU A 141 25.12 -10.96 -21.37
CA GLU A 141 26.45 -11.44 -21.81
C GLU A 141 26.90 -12.60 -20.94
N GLU A 142 26.82 -12.43 -19.60
CA GLU A 142 27.27 -13.44 -18.65
C GLU A 142 26.44 -13.38 -17.36
N GLU A 143 26.44 -14.47 -16.62
CA GLU A 143 25.97 -14.48 -15.23
C GLU A 143 27.10 -14.04 -14.31
N ALA A 144 26.76 -13.50 -13.13
CA ALA A 144 27.74 -13.08 -12.15
C ALA A 144 28.42 -14.24 -11.39
N ASP A 145 27.94 -15.47 -11.62
CA ASP A 145 28.56 -16.70 -11.13
C ASP A 145 29.86 -16.99 -11.91
N PRO A 146 30.98 -17.33 -11.23
CA PRO A 146 32.25 -17.61 -11.89
C PRO A 146 32.23 -18.68 -12.98
N ASN A 147 31.25 -19.57 -12.94
CA ASN A 147 31.06 -20.62 -13.91
C ASN A 147 30.06 -20.25 -15.02
N ASN A 148 29.47 -19.06 -14.95
CA ASN A 148 28.41 -18.59 -15.86
C ASN A 148 27.18 -19.54 -15.94
N LEU A 149 26.83 -20.19 -14.83
CA LEU A 149 25.77 -21.20 -14.74
C LEU A 149 24.57 -20.74 -13.91
N ALA A 150 24.81 -20.15 -12.72
CA ALA A 150 23.75 -19.76 -11.81
C ALA A 150 23.04 -18.47 -12.30
N PRO A 151 21.73 -18.50 -12.54
CA PRO A 151 20.98 -17.30 -12.94
C PRO A 151 21.06 -16.22 -11.88
N THR A 152 21.74 -15.12 -12.18
CA THR A 152 21.98 -13.95 -11.37
C THR A 152 21.68 -12.70 -12.19
N ALA A 153 22.59 -12.27 -13.05
CA ALA A 153 22.41 -11.12 -13.95
C ALA A 153 21.15 -11.27 -14.84
N SER A 154 20.87 -12.47 -15.34
CA SER A 154 19.66 -12.72 -16.13
C SER A 154 18.37 -12.54 -15.33
N THR A 155 18.31 -13.00 -14.09
CA THR A 155 17.11 -12.84 -13.23
C THR A 155 16.93 -11.39 -12.78
N THR A 156 18.01 -10.69 -12.48
CA THR A 156 17.98 -9.26 -12.19
C THR A 156 17.47 -8.46 -13.39
N ALA A 157 17.94 -8.75 -14.60
CA ALA A 157 17.45 -8.11 -15.82
C ALA A 157 15.97 -8.38 -16.09
N GLN A 158 15.50 -9.63 -15.93
CA GLN A 158 14.09 -9.99 -16.06
C GLN A 158 13.20 -9.21 -15.07
N MET A 159 13.67 -9.07 -13.82
CA MET A 159 12.97 -8.30 -12.80
C MET A 159 12.85 -6.82 -13.18
N VAL A 160 13.94 -6.21 -13.61
CA VAL A 160 13.98 -4.78 -13.98
C VAL A 160 13.08 -4.48 -15.18
N ILE A 161 13.08 -5.34 -16.22
CA ILE A 161 12.15 -5.21 -17.36
C ILE A 161 10.70 -5.37 -16.91
N GLY A 162 10.42 -6.31 -16.02
CA GLY A 162 9.09 -6.48 -15.44
C GLY A 162 8.61 -5.24 -14.67
N ASP A 163 9.49 -4.60 -13.90
CA ASP A 163 9.21 -3.35 -13.23
C ASP A 163 9.01 -2.19 -14.22
N ALA A 164 9.81 -2.13 -15.27
CA ALA A 164 9.63 -1.15 -16.33
C ALA A 164 8.26 -1.28 -17.01
N LEU A 165 7.81 -2.51 -17.33
CA LEU A 165 6.45 -2.76 -17.84
C LEU A 165 5.37 -2.27 -16.86
N ALA A 166 5.48 -2.63 -15.59
CA ALA A 166 4.50 -2.25 -14.56
C ALA A 166 4.42 -0.73 -14.38
N VAL A 167 5.57 -0.02 -14.35
CA VAL A 167 5.64 1.43 -14.19
C VAL A 167 5.16 2.16 -15.46
N SER A 168 5.46 1.65 -16.65
CA SER A 168 4.93 2.21 -17.90
C SER A 168 3.40 2.15 -17.92
N LEU A 169 2.81 1.00 -17.58
CA LEU A 169 1.37 0.80 -17.49
C LEU A 169 0.72 1.69 -16.40
N LEU A 170 1.35 1.79 -15.23
CA LEU A 170 0.94 2.68 -14.14
C LEU A 170 0.85 4.13 -14.63
N SER A 171 1.89 4.60 -15.34
CA SER A 171 1.96 5.97 -15.85
C SER A 171 0.91 6.24 -16.93
N MET A 172 0.72 5.30 -17.88
CA MET A 172 -0.30 5.41 -18.93
C MET A 172 -1.72 5.41 -18.38
N ARG A 173 -1.98 4.70 -17.27
CA ARG A 173 -3.29 4.66 -16.60
C ARG A 173 -3.56 5.87 -15.69
N GLY A 174 -2.62 6.80 -15.54
CA GLY A 174 -2.74 7.93 -14.62
C GLY A 174 -2.92 7.47 -13.16
N PHE A 175 -2.21 6.41 -12.75
CA PHE A 175 -2.33 5.82 -11.43
C PHE A 175 -1.80 6.79 -10.35
N THR A 176 -2.65 7.13 -9.39
CA THR A 176 -2.38 8.12 -8.34
C THR A 176 -2.08 7.46 -6.99
N GLN A 177 -1.66 8.28 -6.02
CA GLN A 177 -1.51 7.84 -4.62
C GLN A 177 -2.83 7.30 -4.04
N GLN A 178 -3.97 7.86 -4.44
CA GLN A 178 -5.29 7.37 -4.02
C GLN A 178 -5.57 5.96 -4.57
N HIS A 179 -5.19 5.70 -5.81
CA HIS A 179 -5.27 4.35 -6.40
C HIS A 179 -4.35 3.38 -5.66
N PHE A 180 -3.13 3.80 -5.32
CA PHE A 180 -2.19 2.98 -4.55
C PHE A 180 -2.73 2.62 -3.17
N ALA A 181 -3.29 3.59 -2.45
CA ALA A 181 -3.89 3.39 -1.13
C ALA A 181 -5.06 2.40 -1.16
N LYS A 182 -5.87 2.41 -2.25
CA LYS A 182 -6.97 1.45 -2.44
C LYS A 182 -6.48 0.00 -2.47
N PHE A 183 -5.29 -0.25 -3.04
CA PHE A 183 -4.69 -1.59 -3.09
C PHE A 183 -3.84 -1.92 -1.86
N HIS A 184 -3.48 -0.89 -1.05
CA HIS A 184 -2.65 -1.03 0.16
C HIS A 184 -3.33 -0.39 1.39
N PRO A 185 -4.56 -0.82 1.77
CA PRO A 185 -5.32 -0.15 2.84
C PRO A 185 -4.63 -0.21 4.20
N GLY A 186 -3.83 -1.24 4.46
CA GLY A 186 -3.06 -1.40 5.70
C GLY A 186 -1.75 -0.61 5.75
N GLY A 187 -1.30 -0.02 4.65
CA GLY A 187 -0.11 0.83 4.60
C GLY A 187 -0.36 2.24 5.15
N SER A 188 0.70 2.99 5.47
CA SER A 188 0.58 4.36 6.02
C SER A 188 -0.29 5.28 5.16
N LEU A 189 -0.12 5.22 3.84
CA LEU A 189 -0.93 6.02 2.90
C LEU A 189 -2.40 5.58 2.90
N GLY A 190 -2.68 4.27 2.98
CA GLY A 190 -4.04 3.74 3.07
C GLY A 190 -4.73 4.20 4.35
N LYS A 191 -4.03 4.10 5.49
CA LYS A 191 -4.54 4.57 6.77
C LYS A 191 -4.88 6.06 6.75
N GLN A 192 -4.01 6.91 6.20
CA GLN A 192 -4.27 8.34 6.07
C GLN A 192 -5.52 8.67 5.23
N LEU A 193 -5.79 7.89 4.17
CA LEU A 193 -6.87 8.18 3.23
C LEU A 193 -8.20 7.52 3.57
N TYR A 194 -8.21 6.49 4.43
CA TYR A 194 -9.43 5.72 4.70
C TYR A 194 -9.81 5.61 6.18
N THR A 195 -8.89 5.80 7.13
CA THR A 195 -9.21 5.69 8.56
C THR A 195 -10.07 6.87 9.00
N LYS A 196 -11.21 6.57 9.59
CA LYS A 196 -12.14 7.55 10.13
C LYS A 196 -11.93 7.74 11.64
N VAL A 197 -12.44 8.83 12.15
CA VAL A 197 -12.50 9.10 13.59
C VAL A 197 -13.24 7.98 14.32
N SER A 198 -14.36 7.49 13.75
CA SER A 198 -15.13 6.36 14.29
C SER A 198 -14.33 5.08 14.52
N ASP A 199 -13.28 4.86 13.76
CA ASP A 199 -12.45 3.65 13.85
C ASP A 199 -11.46 3.72 15.02
N LEU A 200 -11.19 4.93 15.55
CA LEU A 200 -10.16 5.20 16.55
C LEU A 200 -10.68 5.77 17.87
N MET A 201 -11.85 6.41 17.83
CA MET A 201 -12.41 7.08 19.01
C MET A 201 -12.73 6.08 20.13
N SER A 202 -12.57 6.52 21.36
CA SER A 202 -13.05 5.79 22.54
C SER A 202 -14.56 6.04 22.70
N VAL A 203 -15.33 4.95 22.82
CA VAL A 203 -16.81 4.98 22.95
C VAL A 203 -17.31 4.39 24.26
N ASN A 204 -16.46 3.70 25.01
CA ASN A 204 -16.80 3.09 26.29
C ASN A 204 -16.43 4.03 27.43
N ASP A 205 -17.25 4.02 28.49
CA ASP A 205 -17.02 4.78 29.74
C ASP A 205 -16.64 6.25 29.46
N LEU A 206 -17.47 6.92 28.62
CA LEU A 206 -17.23 8.29 28.21
C LEU A 206 -17.25 9.22 29.42
N PRO A 207 -16.15 9.95 29.71
CA PRO A 207 -16.13 10.90 30.82
C PRO A 207 -17.08 12.06 30.54
N GLN A 208 -18.08 12.20 31.40
CA GLN A 208 -19.07 13.27 31.35
C GLN A 208 -19.51 13.69 32.73
N VAL A 209 -19.90 14.95 32.86
CA VAL A 209 -20.42 15.56 34.07
C VAL A 209 -21.57 16.52 33.73
N ALA A 210 -22.46 16.79 34.69
CA ALA A 210 -23.51 17.78 34.56
C ALA A 210 -22.98 19.18 34.89
N LEU A 211 -23.70 20.24 34.45
CA LEU A 211 -23.34 21.65 34.69
C LEU A 211 -23.08 21.98 36.16
N ASN A 212 -23.83 21.36 37.08
CA ASN A 212 -23.76 21.63 38.52
C ASN A 212 -22.97 20.57 39.31
N ASP A 213 -22.19 19.74 38.62
CA ASP A 213 -21.32 18.77 39.28
C ASP A 213 -20.11 19.45 39.94
N SER A 214 -19.72 18.90 41.10
CA SER A 214 -18.62 19.44 41.91
C SER A 214 -17.25 19.17 41.28
N ILE A 215 -16.25 19.94 41.69
CA ILE A 215 -14.86 19.76 41.26
C ILE A 215 -14.37 18.32 41.55
N ARG A 216 -14.80 17.71 42.66
CA ARG A 216 -14.46 16.32 42.97
C ARG A 216 -15.03 15.35 41.94
N THR A 217 -16.27 15.52 41.51
CA THR A 217 -16.91 14.70 40.46
C THR A 217 -16.16 14.83 39.15
N ILE A 218 -15.77 16.06 38.79
CA ILE A 218 -14.98 16.34 37.56
C ILE A 218 -13.63 15.61 37.59
N ILE A 219 -12.89 15.70 38.70
CA ILE A 219 -11.62 15.03 38.90
C ILE A 219 -11.78 13.51 38.74
N VAL A 220 -12.81 12.92 39.34
CA VAL A 220 -13.08 11.47 39.23
C VAL A 220 -13.42 11.13 37.80
N SER A 221 -14.24 11.90 37.09
CA SER A 221 -14.59 11.66 35.68
C SER A 221 -13.38 11.71 34.76
N ILE A 222 -12.51 12.71 34.87
CA ILE A 222 -11.30 12.83 34.09
C ILE A 222 -10.34 11.67 34.38
N SER A 223 -10.15 11.32 35.66
CA SER A 223 -9.23 10.26 36.08
C SER A 223 -9.68 8.88 35.63
N SER A 224 -10.99 8.58 35.72
CA SER A 224 -11.54 7.30 35.26
C SER A 224 -11.49 7.16 33.73
N GLY A 225 -11.73 8.25 33.01
CA GLY A 225 -11.68 8.25 31.53
C GLY A 225 -10.28 8.16 30.94
N MET A 226 -9.21 8.44 31.72
CA MET A 226 -7.79 8.37 31.30
C MET A 226 -7.46 9.11 29.99
N LYS A 227 -8.27 10.10 29.62
CA LYS A 227 -8.09 10.93 28.40
C LYS A 227 -7.74 12.38 28.70
N GLY A 228 -7.64 12.74 30.01
CA GLY A 228 -7.30 14.10 30.45
C GLY A 228 -8.41 15.14 30.22
N VAL A 229 -9.62 14.68 29.93
CA VAL A 229 -10.79 15.54 29.67
C VAL A 229 -12.09 14.91 30.19
N THR A 230 -13.11 15.75 30.39
CA THR A 230 -14.51 15.34 30.55
C THR A 230 -15.42 16.28 29.77
N ALA A 231 -16.48 15.75 29.19
CA ALA A 231 -17.53 16.53 28.57
C ALA A 231 -18.46 17.10 29.65
N VAL A 232 -18.99 18.30 29.45
CA VAL A 232 -20.04 18.87 30.27
C VAL A 232 -21.35 18.80 29.52
N ILE A 233 -22.32 18.09 30.08
CA ILE A 233 -23.62 17.83 29.44
C ILE A 233 -24.71 18.63 30.15
N SER A 234 -25.61 19.20 29.36
CA SER A 234 -26.82 19.88 29.80
C SER A 234 -28.07 19.17 29.29
N ASP A 235 -29.25 19.66 29.68
CA ASP A 235 -30.55 19.18 29.14
C ASP A 235 -30.66 19.39 27.60
N HIS A 236 -29.80 20.25 27.03
CA HIS A 236 -29.74 20.55 25.58
C HIS A 236 -28.57 19.89 24.85
N GLY A 237 -27.91 18.90 25.46
CA GLY A 237 -26.75 18.19 24.92
C GLY A 237 -25.42 18.75 25.43
N LEU A 238 -24.39 18.65 24.62
CA LEU A 238 -23.02 19.07 24.95
C LEU A 238 -22.93 20.57 25.23
N ALA A 239 -22.61 20.93 26.47
CA ALA A 239 -22.48 22.32 26.93
C ALA A 239 -21.04 22.83 26.96
N GLY A 240 -20.05 21.92 27.11
CA GLY A 240 -18.66 22.32 27.20
C GLY A 240 -17.71 21.16 27.43
N ILE A 241 -16.45 21.50 27.67
CA ILE A 241 -15.36 20.58 27.98
C ILE A 241 -14.53 21.09 29.15
N ILE A 242 -14.06 20.18 29.99
CA ILE A 242 -13.10 20.50 31.07
C ILE A 242 -11.89 19.58 30.88
N THR A 243 -10.70 20.17 30.86
CA THR A 243 -9.43 19.49 30.76
C THR A 243 -8.65 19.51 32.06
N ASP A 244 -7.61 18.65 32.17
CA ASP A 244 -6.65 18.75 33.31
C ASP A 244 -6.01 20.13 33.38
N GLY A 245 -5.83 20.82 32.27
CA GLY A 245 -5.31 22.19 32.22
C GLY A 245 -6.27 23.21 32.85
N ASP A 246 -7.58 23.03 32.67
CA ASP A 246 -8.61 23.92 33.27
C ASP A 246 -8.64 23.73 34.76
N LEU A 247 -8.62 22.48 35.23
CA LEU A 247 -8.53 22.18 36.66
C LEU A 247 -7.27 22.80 37.30
N ARG A 248 -6.13 22.68 36.67
CA ARG A 248 -4.86 23.21 37.15
C ARG A 248 -4.92 24.75 37.26
N ARG A 249 -5.39 25.42 36.20
CA ARG A 249 -5.57 26.89 36.19
C ARG A 249 -6.53 27.39 37.27
N MET A 250 -7.59 26.62 37.53
CA MET A 250 -8.52 26.94 38.61
C MET A 250 -7.84 26.81 39.98
N LEU A 251 -7.12 25.69 40.24
CA LEU A 251 -6.40 25.44 41.49
C LEU A 251 -5.27 26.44 41.76
N GLU A 252 -4.67 27.03 40.75
CA GLU A 252 -3.64 28.08 40.91
C GLU A 252 -4.22 29.42 41.37
N LYS A 253 -5.52 29.67 41.10
CA LYS A 253 -6.14 30.95 41.39
C LYS A 253 -6.98 30.96 42.65
N GLU A 254 -7.47 29.80 43.07
CA GLU A 254 -8.51 29.67 44.08
C GLU A 254 -8.09 28.71 45.21
N GLU A 255 -8.14 29.18 46.44
CA GLU A 255 -7.86 28.36 47.66
C GLU A 255 -9.03 27.45 48.03
N ASP A 256 -10.28 27.90 47.82
CA ASP A 256 -11.50 27.16 48.16
C ASP A 256 -12.26 26.74 46.91
N VAL A 257 -11.95 25.53 46.43
CA VAL A 257 -12.58 24.95 45.25
C VAL A 257 -13.99 24.42 45.45
N SER A 258 -14.48 24.38 46.70
CA SER A 258 -15.81 23.85 47.02
C SER A 258 -16.97 24.71 46.49
N LYS A 259 -16.69 25.96 46.12
CA LYS A 259 -17.65 26.93 45.58
C LYS A 259 -17.89 26.80 44.07
N TYR A 260 -17.04 26.01 43.39
CA TYR A 260 -17.05 25.90 41.91
C TYR A 260 -17.72 24.63 41.44
N TYR A 261 -18.42 24.78 40.31
CA TYR A 261 -19.13 23.72 39.62
C TYR A 261 -18.58 23.60 38.16
N ALA A 262 -18.98 22.55 37.45
CA ALA A 262 -18.55 22.32 36.08
C ALA A 262 -18.77 23.53 35.14
N LYS A 263 -19.93 24.18 35.25
CA LYS A 263 -20.28 25.39 34.47
C LYS A 263 -19.34 26.57 34.68
N ASP A 264 -18.68 26.67 35.85
CA ASP A 264 -17.84 27.81 36.21
C ASP A 264 -16.43 27.70 35.64
N ILE A 265 -15.98 26.48 35.32
CA ILE A 265 -14.60 26.21 34.85
C ILE A 265 -14.54 25.62 33.42
N MET A 266 -15.67 25.23 32.85
CA MET A 266 -15.71 24.65 31.50
C MET A 266 -15.36 25.66 30.43
N ASN A 267 -14.77 25.17 29.35
CA ASN A 267 -14.77 25.87 28.08
C ASN A 267 -16.11 25.59 27.37
N ALA A 268 -16.95 26.62 27.24
CA ALA A 268 -18.29 26.53 26.65
C ALA A 268 -18.28 26.43 25.11
N SER A 269 -17.09 26.47 24.47
CA SER A 269 -16.93 26.33 23.02
C SER A 269 -15.93 25.23 22.71
N PRO A 270 -16.23 23.95 23.04
CA PRO A 270 -15.32 22.85 22.81
C PRO A 270 -15.09 22.67 21.32
N LYS A 271 -13.88 22.25 20.94
CA LYS A 271 -13.64 21.75 19.57
C LYS A 271 -14.27 20.36 19.46
N THR A 272 -15.18 20.22 18.51
CA THR A 272 -15.88 18.97 18.21
C THR A 272 -15.61 18.54 16.76
N ILE A 273 -15.73 17.27 16.51
CA ILE A 273 -15.61 16.67 15.18
C ILE A 273 -16.69 15.61 14.99
N GLU A 274 -17.02 15.32 13.73
CA GLU A 274 -17.93 14.25 13.38
C GLU A 274 -17.22 12.89 13.31
N ALA A 275 -17.88 11.82 13.71
CA ALA A 275 -17.33 10.47 13.71
C ALA A 275 -16.94 9.96 12.31
N ASN A 276 -17.58 10.45 11.24
CA ASN A 276 -17.29 10.09 9.87
C ASN A 276 -16.12 10.87 9.22
N MET A 277 -15.56 11.88 9.93
CA MET A 277 -14.39 12.64 9.49
C MET A 277 -13.16 11.72 9.35
N LEU A 278 -12.24 12.03 8.43
CA LEU A 278 -10.97 11.32 8.34
C LEU A 278 -10.08 11.63 9.57
N ALA A 279 -9.37 10.60 10.04
CA ALA A 279 -8.46 10.73 11.17
C ALA A 279 -7.33 11.74 10.92
N VAL A 280 -6.88 11.87 9.67
CA VAL A 280 -5.86 12.85 9.27
C VAL A 280 -6.37 14.30 9.40
N ASP A 281 -7.64 14.55 9.07
CA ASP A 281 -8.24 15.87 9.21
C ASP A 281 -8.42 16.24 10.70
N ALA A 282 -8.82 15.27 11.53
CA ALA A 282 -8.86 15.45 12.97
C ALA A 282 -7.47 15.76 13.57
N LEU A 283 -6.42 15.12 13.10
CA LEU A 283 -5.04 15.44 13.46
C LEU A 283 -4.67 16.89 13.10
N GLN A 284 -5.06 17.35 11.92
CA GLN A 284 -4.82 18.72 11.51
C GLN A 284 -5.49 19.73 12.46
N ILE A 285 -6.76 19.49 12.82
CA ILE A 285 -7.49 20.32 13.81
C ILE A 285 -6.77 20.35 15.16
N MET A 286 -6.27 19.19 15.63
CA MET A 286 -5.51 19.12 16.89
C MET A 286 -4.24 19.97 16.84
N ARG A 287 -3.48 19.91 15.71
CA ARG A 287 -2.25 20.69 15.51
C ARG A 287 -2.52 22.19 15.45
N GLU A 288 -3.48 22.60 14.64
CA GLU A 288 -3.84 24.02 14.45
C GLU A 288 -4.37 24.64 15.75
N SER A 289 -5.09 23.86 16.55
CA SER A 289 -5.66 24.30 17.83
C SER A 289 -4.73 24.08 19.02
N SER A 290 -3.56 23.43 18.84
CA SER A 290 -2.62 23.04 19.90
C SER A 290 -3.29 22.24 21.03
N ILE A 291 -4.15 21.28 20.67
CA ILE A 291 -4.88 20.41 21.60
C ILE A 291 -4.60 18.94 21.29
N SER A 292 -4.76 18.09 22.28
CA SER A 292 -4.53 16.64 22.16
C SER A 292 -5.80 15.79 22.26
N GLN A 293 -6.95 16.41 22.46
CA GLN A 293 -8.25 15.74 22.54
C GLN A 293 -9.31 16.48 21.74
N LEU A 294 -10.22 15.71 21.14
CA LEU A 294 -11.39 16.23 20.46
C LEU A 294 -12.62 15.43 20.93
N LEU A 295 -13.71 16.13 21.22
CA LEU A 295 -15.00 15.50 21.46
C LEU A 295 -15.63 15.12 20.12
N VAL A 296 -16.13 13.88 20.03
CA VAL A 296 -16.72 13.35 18.80
C VAL A 296 -18.23 13.36 18.93
N LEU A 297 -18.88 13.86 17.89
CA LEU A 297 -20.33 13.89 17.79
C LEU A 297 -20.82 12.94 16.70
N VAL A 298 -22.02 12.42 16.88
CA VAL A 298 -22.84 11.78 15.86
C VAL A 298 -24.24 12.40 15.95
N ASP A 299 -24.72 12.97 14.86
CA ASP A 299 -26.01 13.66 14.80
C ASP A 299 -26.20 14.72 15.91
N GLY A 300 -25.10 15.40 16.29
CA GLY A 300 -25.08 16.42 17.34
C GLY A 300 -24.93 15.89 18.76
N GLU A 301 -24.97 14.58 18.96
CA GLU A 301 -24.86 13.96 20.29
C GLU A 301 -23.41 13.57 20.60
N TYR A 302 -22.97 13.79 21.83
CA TYR A 302 -21.63 13.38 22.28
C TYR A 302 -21.54 11.85 22.39
N THR A 303 -20.67 11.27 21.57
CA THR A 303 -20.56 9.80 21.41
C THR A 303 -19.15 9.27 21.58
N GLY A 304 -18.14 10.13 21.64
CA GLY A 304 -16.76 9.65 21.72
C GLY A 304 -15.73 10.72 22.04
N ILE A 305 -14.51 10.25 22.32
CA ILE A 305 -13.32 11.10 22.44
C ILE A 305 -12.25 10.52 21.54
N LEU A 306 -11.63 11.37 20.71
CA LEU A 306 -10.42 11.07 19.97
C LEU A 306 -9.24 11.73 20.68
N HIS A 307 -8.24 10.94 21.06
CA HIS A 307 -7.01 11.44 21.66
C HIS A 307 -5.83 11.32 20.68
N LEU A 308 -4.88 12.24 20.74
CA LEU A 308 -3.68 12.24 19.89
C LEU A 308 -2.91 10.92 19.96
N HIS A 309 -2.86 10.26 21.12
CA HIS A 309 -2.24 8.94 21.26
C HIS A 309 -2.93 7.85 20.43
N ASP A 310 -4.24 7.95 20.19
CA ASP A 310 -4.97 6.98 19.39
C ASP A 310 -4.51 7.08 17.91
N LEU A 311 -4.28 8.31 17.43
CA LEU A 311 -3.73 8.58 16.10
C LEU A 311 -2.27 8.11 15.93
N ILE A 312 -1.44 8.32 16.97
CA ILE A 312 -0.04 7.85 17.00
C ILE A 312 0.01 6.33 16.97
N LYS A 313 -0.78 5.66 17.82
CA LYS A 313 -0.84 4.20 17.92
C LYS A 313 -1.27 3.56 16.60
N GLU A 314 -2.18 4.20 15.86
CA GLU A 314 -2.63 3.72 14.56
C GLU A 314 -1.64 4.02 13.42
N GLY A 315 -0.67 4.90 13.65
CA GLY A 315 0.33 5.27 12.63
C GLY A 315 -0.22 6.26 11.60
N ILE A 316 -1.11 7.15 12.02
CA ILE A 316 -1.60 8.28 11.21
C ILE A 316 -0.56 9.42 11.17
N ILE A 317 0.35 9.43 12.15
CA ILE A 317 1.44 10.42 12.27
C ILE A 317 2.74 9.80 11.77
#